data_a4286c6ad4e6ecdd786db5cba232c397
#
_entry.id   a4286c6ad4e6ecdd786db5cba232c397
#
_cell.length_a   1.000
_cell.length_b   1.000
_cell.length_c   1.000
_cell.angle_alpha   90.00
_cell.angle_beta   90.00
_cell.angle_gamma   90.00
#
_symmetry.space_group_name_H-M   'P 1'
#
loop_
_entity.id
_entity.type
_entity.pdbx_description
1 polymer ?
#
loop_
_entity_poly.entity_id
_entity_poly.type
_entity_poly.pdbx_seq_one_letter_code
_entity_poly.pdbx_strand_id
1 'polypeptide(L)'
;MCSSDLPQLTLRPSAALSFKVTGGYAAGRTMAQIVTQQLDTAAATDSTRYVFGELVQHQFYVTLRANVTFSPSLSLQLYAQPFTFSGDYRNFKELKARKTFAFNRYGRDNSSTIGDTLLVSGTDTVPGYVVDPDGPSASAATRFTFQDPDFRTRSVKLNAVLRWEYRPGSTLFVVWTHSRSGYWPYDASFDLNRDFQRELFLDRPTNVLLVKFNYWMSL
;
A
#
# COMPACT_ATOMS: atom_id res chain seq x y z
N MET A 1 -11.35 -15.50 9.50
CA MET A 1 -10.75 -16.14 8.30
C MET A 1 -11.55 -15.65 7.11
N CYS A 2 -11.07 -14.67 6.35
CA CYS A 2 -11.67 -14.32 5.07
C CYS A 2 -11.10 -15.27 4.03
N SER A 3 -11.90 -16.24 3.59
CA SER A 3 -11.62 -17.01 2.37
C SER A 3 -11.80 -16.03 1.20
N SER A 4 -10.72 -15.56 0.65
CA SER A 4 -10.75 -14.79 -0.59
C SER A 4 -10.75 -15.77 -1.76
N ASP A 5 -11.92 -16.26 -2.16
CA ASP A 5 -12.08 -16.85 -3.47
C ASP A 5 -11.89 -15.73 -4.49
N LEU A 6 -10.66 -15.59 -4.97
CA LEU A 6 -10.30 -14.56 -5.92
C LEU A 6 -10.89 -14.91 -7.28
N PRO A 7 -11.66 -14.01 -7.91
CA PRO A 7 -12.15 -14.23 -9.25
C PRO A 7 -10.97 -14.43 -10.21
N GLN A 8 -10.95 -15.57 -10.87
CA GLN A 8 -9.94 -15.94 -11.85
C GLN A 8 -10.60 -16.29 -13.17
N LEU A 9 -10.19 -15.61 -14.22
CA LEU A 9 -10.58 -15.92 -15.59
C LEU A 9 -9.36 -16.42 -16.36
N THR A 10 -9.51 -17.58 -17.00
CA THR A 10 -8.48 -18.12 -17.89
C THR A 10 -9.10 -18.30 -19.28
N LEU A 11 -8.53 -17.66 -20.28
CA LEU A 11 -8.92 -17.74 -21.68
C LEU A 11 -7.80 -18.38 -22.48
N ARG A 12 -8.12 -19.37 -23.31
CA ARG A 12 -7.19 -20.02 -24.24
C ARG A 12 -7.80 -20.02 -25.64
N PRO A 13 -7.71 -18.88 -26.36
CA PRO A 13 -8.29 -18.79 -27.71
C PRO A 13 -7.64 -19.76 -28.70
N SER A 14 -6.39 -20.17 -28.47
CA SER A 14 -5.68 -21.16 -29.24
C SER A 14 -4.64 -21.89 -28.39
N ALA A 15 -4.03 -22.94 -28.92
CA ALA A 15 -2.89 -23.63 -28.30
C ALA A 15 -1.67 -22.70 -28.11
N ALA A 16 -1.57 -21.66 -28.96
CA ALA A 16 -0.45 -20.71 -28.95
C ALA A 16 -0.69 -19.49 -28.04
N LEU A 17 -1.91 -19.29 -27.52
CA LEU A 17 -2.27 -18.07 -26.79
C LEU A 17 -3.08 -18.38 -25.56
N SER A 18 -2.59 -17.93 -24.41
CA SER A 18 -3.34 -18.02 -23.14
C SER A 18 -3.29 -16.71 -22.38
N PHE A 19 -4.42 -16.33 -21.80
CA PHE A 19 -4.57 -15.20 -20.91
C PHE A 19 -5.11 -15.67 -19.57
N LYS A 20 -4.59 -15.10 -18.49
CA LYS A 20 -5.09 -15.31 -17.15
C LYS A 20 -5.24 -13.96 -16.47
N VAL A 21 -6.43 -13.70 -15.97
CA VAL A 21 -6.75 -12.51 -15.16
C VAL A 21 -7.16 -12.97 -13.79
N THR A 22 -6.54 -12.40 -12.77
CA THR A 22 -6.90 -12.61 -11.37
C THR A 22 -6.93 -11.23 -10.72
N GLY A 23 -7.93 -10.93 -9.94
CA GLY A 23 -8.02 -9.65 -9.27
C GLY A 23 -8.88 -9.73 -8.04
N GLY A 24 -8.79 -8.72 -7.19
CA GLY A 24 -9.57 -8.63 -5.98
C GLY A 24 -9.66 -7.22 -5.45
N TYR A 25 -10.74 -7.00 -4.72
CA TYR A 25 -10.94 -5.85 -3.88
C TYR A 25 -11.11 -6.34 -2.45
N ALA A 26 -10.41 -5.71 -1.52
CA ALA A 26 -10.55 -5.95 -0.10
C ALA A 26 -10.77 -4.63 0.63
N ALA A 27 -11.76 -4.62 1.52
CA ALA A 27 -11.97 -3.55 2.49
C ALA A 27 -11.81 -4.15 3.89
N GLY A 28 -11.08 -3.46 4.73
CA GLY A 28 -10.81 -3.91 6.09
C GLY A 28 -10.94 -2.78 7.10
N ARG A 29 -11.15 -3.15 8.36
CA ARG A 29 -11.20 -2.22 9.48
C ARG A 29 -10.43 -2.79 10.65
N THR A 30 -9.43 -2.05 11.13
CA THR A 30 -8.69 -2.36 12.34
C THR A 30 -9.09 -1.37 13.42
N MET A 31 -9.65 -1.88 14.52
CA MET A 31 -10.24 -1.03 15.56
C MET A 31 -9.22 -0.27 16.41
N ALA A 32 -7.97 -0.73 16.44
CA ALA A 32 -6.90 -0.11 17.22
C ALA A 32 -5.54 -0.36 16.54
N GLN A 33 -5.19 0.52 15.62
CA GLN A 33 -3.87 0.59 15.00
C GLN A 33 -3.06 1.65 15.72
N ILE A 34 -1.82 1.34 16.10
CA ILE A 34 -0.94 2.34 16.72
C ILE A 34 -0.60 3.44 15.69
N VAL A 35 -0.68 4.67 16.14
CA VAL A 35 -0.39 5.87 15.34
C VAL A 35 0.92 6.49 15.79
N THR A 36 1.03 6.81 17.09
CA THR A 36 2.22 7.45 17.64
C THR A 36 2.37 7.18 19.13
N GLN A 37 3.53 7.50 19.67
CA GLN A 37 3.84 7.47 21.09
C GLN A 37 4.34 8.86 21.51
N GLN A 38 3.84 9.36 22.63
CA GLN A 38 4.19 10.66 23.17
C GLN A 38 4.64 10.53 24.62
N LEU A 39 5.77 11.13 24.97
CA LEU A 39 6.22 11.21 26.34
C LEU A 39 5.37 12.21 27.12
N ASP A 40 4.74 11.77 28.19
CA ASP A 40 3.95 12.61 29.09
C ASP A 40 3.94 11.99 30.48
N THR A 41 4.50 12.69 31.45
CA THR A 41 4.59 12.21 32.84
C THR A 41 3.22 12.01 33.52
N ALA A 42 2.17 12.65 33.01
CA ALA A 42 0.80 12.48 33.47
C ALA A 42 0.12 11.24 32.85
N ALA A 43 0.78 10.53 31.93
CA ALA A 43 0.18 9.35 31.31
C ALA A 43 0.14 8.16 32.28
N ALA A 44 -0.99 7.46 32.35
CA ALA A 44 -1.19 6.27 33.18
C ALA A 44 -0.41 5.02 32.67
N THR A 45 0.38 5.17 31.63
CA THR A 45 1.09 4.12 30.89
C THR A 45 2.61 4.38 30.88
N ASP A 46 3.23 4.49 32.06
CA ASP A 46 4.68 4.72 32.27
C ASP A 46 5.20 5.98 31.57
N SER A 47 4.57 7.11 31.84
CA SER A 47 4.95 8.40 31.24
C SER A 47 4.99 8.39 29.72
N THR A 48 4.24 7.48 29.07
CA THR A 48 4.15 7.40 27.62
C THR A 48 2.69 7.22 27.21
N ARG A 49 2.17 8.13 26.40
CA ARG A 49 0.86 7.98 25.75
C ARG A 49 1.00 7.17 24.50
N TYR A 50 0.25 6.08 24.40
CA TYR A 50 0.15 5.26 23.21
C TYR A 50 -1.13 5.64 22.48
N VAL A 51 -0.97 6.35 21.38
CA VAL A 51 -2.09 6.82 20.55
C VAL A 51 -2.43 5.77 19.49
N PHE A 52 -3.70 5.42 19.43
CA PHE A 52 -4.27 4.51 18.45
C PHE A 52 -5.34 5.22 17.63
N GLY A 53 -5.46 4.81 16.38
CA GLY A 53 -6.58 5.15 15.50
C GLY A 53 -7.32 3.89 15.06
N GLU A 54 -8.53 4.08 14.62
CA GLU A 54 -9.26 3.10 13.85
C GLU A 54 -8.84 3.26 12.40
N LEU A 55 -8.28 2.22 11.80
CA LEU A 55 -7.81 2.23 10.42
C LEU A 55 -8.84 1.54 9.52
N VAL A 56 -9.36 2.26 8.55
CA VAL A 56 -10.17 1.74 7.45
C VAL A 56 -9.29 1.63 6.21
N GLN A 57 -9.27 0.45 5.62
CA GLN A 57 -8.37 0.13 4.51
C GLN A 57 -9.16 -0.27 3.27
N HIS A 58 -8.69 0.17 2.11
CA HIS A 58 -9.17 -0.25 0.80
C HIS A 58 -8.01 -0.71 -0.04
N GLN A 59 -8.12 -1.89 -0.62
CA GLN A 59 -7.10 -2.48 -1.47
C GLN A 59 -7.73 -2.99 -2.76
N PHE A 60 -7.13 -2.66 -3.87
CA PHE A 60 -7.49 -3.22 -5.17
C PHE A 60 -6.23 -3.68 -5.90
N TYR A 61 -6.31 -4.85 -6.52
CA TYR A 61 -5.25 -5.35 -7.37
C TYR A 61 -5.80 -6.20 -8.50
N VAL A 62 -5.07 -6.19 -9.61
CA VAL A 62 -5.31 -7.09 -10.73
C VAL A 62 -3.96 -7.70 -11.12
N THR A 63 -3.96 -8.98 -11.46
CA THR A 63 -2.82 -9.67 -12.06
C THR A 63 -3.23 -10.14 -13.44
N LEU A 64 -2.53 -9.68 -14.45
CA LEU A 64 -2.70 -10.08 -15.84
C LEU A 64 -1.49 -10.91 -16.25
N ARG A 65 -1.73 -12.07 -16.84
CA ARG A 65 -0.69 -12.89 -17.44
C ARG A 65 -1.10 -13.26 -18.87
N ALA A 66 -0.17 -13.16 -19.80
CA ALA A 66 -0.36 -13.62 -21.16
C ALA A 66 0.85 -14.46 -21.58
N ASN A 67 0.58 -15.60 -22.19
CA ASN A 67 1.62 -16.43 -22.79
C ASN A 67 1.30 -16.57 -24.28
N VAL A 68 2.27 -16.22 -25.09
CA VAL A 68 2.19 -16.27 -26.55
C VAL A 68 3.31 -17.17 -27.05
N THR A 69 2.96 -18.22 -27.77
CA THR A 69 3.88 -19.13 -28.43
C THR A 69 3.83 -18.87 -29.94
N PHE A 70 4.84 -18.17 -30.48
CA PHE A 70 4.91 -17.86 -31.91
C PHE A 70 5.35 -19.08 -32.72
N SER A 71 6.24 -19.88 -32.13
CA SER A 71 6.73 -21.12 -32.69
C SER A 71 7.21 -22.04 -31.55
N PRO A 72 7.53 -23.31 -31.81
CA PRO A 72 8.12 -24.20 -30.80
C PRO A 72 9.41 -23.64 -30.17
N SER A 73 10.13 -22.77 -30.90
CA SER A 73 11.38 -22.15 -30.46
C SER A 73 11.25 -20.70 -29.97
N LEU A 74 10.08 -20.03 -30.14
CA LEU A 74 9.89 -18.62 -29.80
C LEU A 74 8.62 -18.41 -28.98
N SER A 75 8.76 -17.89 -27.77
CA SER A 75 7.68 -17.57 -26.87
C SER A 75 7.86 -16.24 -26.16
N LEU A 76 6.73 -15.59 -25.84
CA LEU A 76 6.65 -14.37 -25.07
C LEU A 76 5.72 -14.57 -23.88
N GLN A 77 6.21 -14.23 -22.68
CA GLN A 77 5.42 -14.20 -21.47
C GLN A 77 5.28 -12.75 -21.01
N LEU A 78 4.07 -12.34 -20.73
CA LEU A 78 3.74 -11.01 -20.21
C LEU A 78 3.08 -11.15 -18.84
N TYR A 79 3.47 -10.25 -17.95
CA TYR A 79 2.89 -10.10 -16.62
C TYR A 79 2.63 -8.62 -16.37
N ALA A 80 1.46 -8.31 -15.82
CA ALA A 80 1.13 -6.97 -15.36
C ALA A 80 0.37 -7.04 -14.05
N GLN A 81 0.73 -6.16 -13.11
CA GLN A 81 0.07 -6.07 -11.79
C GLN A 81 -0.13 -4.61 -11.39
N PRO A 82 -1.25 -3.99 -11.76
CA PRO A 82 -1.72 -2.76 -11.14
C PRO A 82 -2.23 -3.04 -9.72
N PHE A 83 -1.93 -2.10 -8.81
CA PHE A 83 -2.24 -2.18 -7.39
C PHE A 83 -2.51 -0.78 -6.84
N THR A 84 -3.53 -0.63 -5.99
CA THR A 84 -3.75 0.56 -5.17
C THR A 84 -4.21 0.17 -3.77
N PHE A 85 -3.78 0.94 -2.79
CA PHE A 85 -4.10 0.74 -1.38
C PHE A 85 -4.22 2.09 -0.69
N SER A 86 -5.26 2.27 0.14
CA SER A 86 -5.44 3.43 0.98
C SER A 86 -5.75 3.06 2.42
N GLY A 87 -5.35 3.92 3.35
CA GLY A 87 -5.63 3.82 4.77
C GLY A 87 -6.13 5.13 5.33
N ASP A 88 -7.33 5.11 5.89
CA ASP A 88 -8.04 6.23 6.52
C ASP A 88 -8.07 5.98 8.04
N TYR A 89 -7.43 6.86 8.80
CA TYR A 89 -7.37 6.79 10.25
C TYR A 89 -8.37 7.74 10.88
N ARG A 90 -9.16 7.22 11.79
CA ARG A 90 -10.20 7.98 12.49
C ARG A 90 -10.38 7.49 13.93
N ASN A 91 -11.22 8.17 14.71
CA ASN A 91 -11.58 7.76 16.07
C ASN A 91 -10.34 7.55 16.96
N PHE A 92 -9.45 8.55 17.00
CA PHE A 92 -8.23 8.49 17.78
C PHE A 92 -8.50 8.33 19.28
N LYS A 93 -7.63 7.57 19.93
CA LYS A 93 -7.76 7.17 21.33
C LYS A 93 -6.41 6.80 21.92
N GLU A 94 -6.31 6.81 23.24
CA GLU A 94 -5.12 6.35 23.98
C GLU A 94 -5.45 5.15 24.87
N LEU A 95 -4.44 4.38 25.27
CA LEU A 95 -4.59 3.37 26.29
C LEU A 95 -4.92 4.01 27.64
N LYS A 96 -5.99 3.53 28.28
CA LYS A 96 -6.45 3.99 29.58
C LYS A 96 -5.51 3.55 30.70
N ALA A 97 -4.94 2.36 30.60
CA ALA A 97 -4.04 1.80 31.59
C ALA A 97 -3.14 0.71 30.98
N ARG A 98 -2.04 0.41 31.66
CA ARG A 98 -1.11 -0.67 31.27
C ARG A 98 -1.81 -2.03 31.23
N LYS A 99 -1.36 -2.90 30.34
CA LYS A 99 -1.82 -4.30 30.21
C LYS A 99 -3.35 -4.42 30.05
N THR A 100 -4.01 -3.40 29.51
CA THR A 100 -5.44 -3.41 29.19
C THR A 100 -5.66 -3.05 27.72
N PHE A 101 -6.80 -3.46 27.18
CA PHE A 101 -7.34 -2.98 25.91
C PHE A 101 -8.50 -1.99 26.14
N ALA A 102 -8.44 -1.24 27.24
CA ALA A 102 -9.36 -0.14 27.50
C ALA A 102 -8.76 1.17 26.97
N PHE A 103 -9.60 1.98 26.34
CA PHE A 103 -9.20 3.20 25.69
C PHE A 103 -10.00 4.40 26.18
N ASN A 104 -9.32 5.55 26.28
CA ASN A 104 -9.94 6.87 26.34
C ASN A 104 -9.98 7.43 24.92
N ARG A 105 -11.16 7.80 24.45
CA ARG A 105 -11.37 8.35 23.09
C ARG A 105 -11.24 9.85 23.15
N TYR A 106 -10.37 10.42 22.33
CA TYR A 106 -10.21 11.86 22.23
C TYR A 106 -11.47 12.53 21.70
N GLY A 107 -11.82 13.67 22.30
CA GLY A 107 -13.05 14.41 22.02
C GLY A 107 -14.33 13.80 22.61
N ARG A 108 -14.22 12.72 23.43
CA ARG A 108 -15.37 12.07 24.06
C ARG A 108 -15.16 11.78 25.54
N ASP A 109 -14.00 11.23 25.90
CA ASP A 109 -13.72 10.79 27.26
C ASP A 109 -12.79 11.79 27.95
N ASN A 110 -12.88 11.91 29.28
CA ASN A 110 -12.02 12.72 30.15
C ASN A 110 -11.92 14.22 29.77
N SER A 111 -13.00 14.79 29.24
CA SER A 111 -13.01 16.17 28.71
C SER A 111 -11.96 16.44 27.63
N SER A 112 -11.29 15.41 27.13
CA SER A 112 -10.25 15.51 26.13
C SER A 112 -10.76 16.18 24.85
N THR A 113 -9.88 16.88 24.16
CA THR A 113 -10.17 17.48 22.86
C THR A 113 -9.19 16.99 21.79
N ILE A 114 -9.65 16.96 20.56
CA ILE A 114 -8.86 16.72 19.37
C ILE A 114 -9.34 17.66 18.26
N GLY A 115 -8.43 18.26 17.54
CA GLY A 115 -8.76 19.14 16.43
C GLY A 115 -7.71 19.08 15.34
N ASP A 116 -8.12 19.41 14.12
CA ASP A 116 -7.22 19.52 12.98
C ASP A 116 -6.27 20.70 13.16
N THR A 117 -5.04 20.54 12.70
CA THR A 117 -4.02 21.56 12.74
C THR A 117 -3.04 21.41 11.56
N LEU A 118 -2.25 22.44 11.35
CA LEU A 118 -1.12 22.38 10.42
C LEU A 118 0.18 22.34 11.23
N LEU A 119 1.04 21.41 10.89
CA LEU A 119 2.32 21.17 11.53
C LEU A 119 3.45 21.58 10.60
N VAL A 120 4.50 22.19 11.16
CA VAL A 120 5.73 22.49 10.40
C VAL A 120 6.60 21.23 10.39
N SER A 121 6.92 20.74 9.20
CA SER A 121 7.79 19.59 8.96
C SER A 121 8.92 20.01 8.02
N GLY A 122 10.06 20.38 8.59
CA GLY A 122 11.15 20.98 7.83
C GLY A 122 10.77 22.36 7.27
N THR A 123 10.73 22.49 5.95
CA THR A 123 10.28 23.71 5.23
C THR A 123 8.80 23.68 4.86
N ASP A 124 8.15 22.54 5.01
CA ASP A 124 6.78 22.29 4.55
C ASP A 124 5.79 22.37 5.71
N THR A 125 4.54 22.64 5.37
CA THR A 125 3.42 22.60 6.29
C THR A 125 2.57 21.39 5.93
N VAL A 126 2.33 20.50 6.91
CA VAL A 126 1.61 19.25 6.72
C VAL A 126 0.38 19.18 7.63
N PRO A 127 -0.71 18.51 7.20
CA PRO A 127 -1.87 18.30 8.06
C PRO A 127 -1.54 17.39 9.24
N GLY A 128 -2.25 17.61 10.34
CA GLY A 128 -2.10 16.83 11.55
C GLY A 128 -3.18 17.17 12.58
N TYR A 129 -2.99 16.64 13.76
CA TYR A 129 -3.92 16.78 14.87
C TYR A 129 -3.25 17.41 16.09
N VAL A 130 -3.98 18.26 16.80
CA VAL A 130 -3.64 18.72 18.13
C VAL A 130 -4.58 18.04 19.14
N VAL A 131 -3.99 17.46 20.19
CA VAL A 131 -4.70 16.72 21.22
C VAL A 131 -4.42 17.36 22.59
N ASP A 132 -5.48 17.54 23.35
CA ASP A 132 -5.46 17.92 24.76
C ASP A 132 -6.14 16.78 25.55
N PRO A 133 -5.36 15.93 26.23
CA PRO A 133 -5.89 14.68 26.79
C PRO A 133 -6.83 14.83 28.00
N ASP A 134 -6.72 15.92 28.74
CA ASP A 134 -7.55 16.22 29.93
C ASP A 134 -8.42 17.48 29.74
N GLY A 135 -8.29 18.16 28.59
CA GLY A 135 -9.12 19.30 28.20
C GLY A 135 -8.64 20.63 28.75
N PRO A 136 -9.29 21.73 28.32
CA PRO A 136 -8.78 23.09 28.50
C PRO A 136 -8.79 23.58 29.95
N SER A 137 -9.52 22.92 30.84
CA SER A 137 -9.61 23.31 32.26
C SER A 137 -8.66 22.55 33.17
N ALA A 138 -8.00 21.49 32.69
CA ALA A 138 -7.03 20.69 33.40
C ALA A 138 -5.61 21.00 32.88
N SER A 139 -4.62 20.91 33.73
CA SER A 139 -3.23 21.30 33.40
C SER A 139 -2.20 20.21 33.65
N ALA A 140 -2.63 19.01 34.03
CA ALA A 140 -1.72 17.92 34.38
C ALA A 140 -1.16 17.21 33.14
N ALA A 141 -1.97 17.07 32.10
CA ALA A 141 -1.57 16.43 30.86
C ALA A 141 -0.95 17.43 29.86
N THR A 142 0.09 16.97 29.17
CA THR A 142 0.73 17.80 28.17
C THR A 142 -0.03 17.73 26.84
N ARG A 143 -0.42 18.89 26.32
CA ARG A 143 -0.96 19.00 24.96
C ARG A 143 0.11 18.59 23.95
N PHE A 144 -0.25 17.80 22.96
CA PHE A 144 0.67 17.31 21.93
C PHE A 144 0.05 17.33 20.55
N THR A 145 0.89 17.13 19.54
CA THR A 145 0.48 17.08 18.14
C THR A 145 1.06 15.84 17.46
N PHE A 146 0.40 15.37 16.41
CA PHE A 146 0.93 14.35 15.51
C PHE A 146 0.44 14.59 14.08
N GLN A 147 1.22 14.15 13.11
CA GLN A 147 0.86 14.27 11.70
C GLN A 147 -0.34 13.38 11.39
N ASP A 148 -1.13 13.80 10.40
CA ASP A 148 -2.20 12.98 9.85
C ASP A 148 -1.60 11.67 9.32
N PRO A 149 -2.03 10.50 9.84
CA PRO A 149 -1.49 9.21 9.44
C PRO A 149 -2.12 8.64 8.18
N ASP A 150 -3.05 9.34 7.56
CA ASP A 150 -3.71 8.93 6.34
C ASP A 150 -2.72 8.77 5.19
N PHE A 151 -2.96 7.78 4.35
CA PHE A 151 -2.09 7.55 3.21
C PHE A 151 -2.78 6.83 2.06
N ARG A 152 -2.22 7.03 0.88
CA ARG A 152 -2.56 6.32 -0.33
C ARG A 152 -1.29 5.89 -1.07
N THR A 153 -1.30 4.69 -1.61
CA THR A 153 -0.23 4.20 -2.46
C THR A 153 -0.79 3.48 -3.67
N ARG A 154 -0.09 3.59 -4.78
CA ARG A 154 -0.37 2.81 -5.98
C ARG A 154 0.92 2.30 -6.60
N SER A 155 0.81 1.25 -7.37
CA SER A 155 1.93 0.75 -8.17
C SER A 155 1.46 0.00 -9.40
N VAL A 156 2.31 -0.05 -10.40
CA VAL A 156 2.20 -0.99 -11.50
C VAL A 156 3.52 -1.70 -11.71
N LYS A 157 3.47 -3.00 -11.86
CA LYS A 157 4.62 -3.83 -12.22
C LYS A 157 4.31 -4.54 -13.51
N LEU A 158 5.21 -4.40 -14.49
CA LEU A 158 5.13 -5.08 -15.77
C LEU A 158 6.40 -5.91 -15.94
N ASN A 159 6.25 -7.09 -16.51
CA ASN A 159 7.38 -7.95 -16.86
C ASN A 159 7.08 -8.62 -18.21
N ALA A 160 8.03 -8.55 -19.13
CA ALA A 160 7.98 -9.21 -20.42
C ALA A 160 9.22 -10.08 -20.58
N VAL A 161 9.02 -11.36 -20.88
CA VAL A 161 10.10 -12.34 -21.08
C VAL A 161 9.94 -12.96 -22.45
N LEU A 162 10.87 -12.60 -23.35
CA LEU A 162 11.01 -13.25 -24.64
C LEU A 162 12.03 -14.37 -24.51
N ARG A 163 11.65 -15.60 -24.87
CA ARG A 163 12.55 -16.75 -24.98
C ARG A 163 12.62 -17.19 -26.43
N TRP A 164 13.84 -17.23 -26.94
CA TRP A 164 14.10 -17.70 -28.30
C TRP A 164 15.20 -18.78 -28.28
N GLU A 165 14.83 -19.97 -28.72
CA GLU A 165 15.77 -21.06 -29.00
C GLU A 165 16.19 -20.98 -30.46
N TYR A 166 17.29 -20.26 -30.71
CA TYR A 166 17.76 -19.97 -32.07
C TYR A 166 18.51 -21.13 -32.72
N ARG A 167 18.94 -22.13 -31.88
CA ARG A 167 19.47 -23.43 -32.27
C ARG A 167 19.10 -24.46 -31.20
N PRO A 168 19.02 -25.76 -31.52
CA PRO A 168 18.80 -26.81 -30.53
C PRO A 168 19.77 -26.68 -29.34
N GLY A 169 19.23 -26.55 -28.13
CA GLY A 169 20.00 -26.36 -26.89
C GLY A 169 20.57 -24.96 -26.65
N SER A 170 20.45 -24.02 -27.62
CA SER A 170 20.99 -22.66 -27.50
C SER A 170 19.84 -21.64 -27.40
N THR A 171 19.80 -20.84 -26.33
CA THR A 171 18.69 -19.97 -26.05
C THR A 171 19.11 -18.53 -25.75
N LEU A 172 18.30 -17.59 -26.23
CA LEU A 172 18.34 -16.17 -25.89
C LEU A 172 17.11 -15.83 -25.05
N PHE A 173 17.32 -15.17 -23.91
CA PHE A 173 16.27 -14.54 -23.13
C PHE A 173 16.45 -13.04 -23.15
N VAL A 174 15.36 -12.33 -23.43
CA VAL A 174 15.27 -10.88 -23.25
C VAL A 174 14.17 -10.62 -22.23
N VAL A 175 14.56 -10.02 -21.12
CA VAL A 175 13.65 -9.71 -20.02
C VAL A 175 13.56 -8.22 -19.87
N TRP A 176 12.37 -7.67 -19.98
CA TRP A 176 12.08 -6.26 -19.68
C TRP A 176 11.18 -6.19 -18.46
N THR A 177 11.62 -5.46 -17.45
CA THR A 177 10.84 -5.16 -16.25
C THR A 177 10.60 -3.66 -16.18
N HIS A 178 9.35 -3.29 -15.98
CA HIS A 178 8.92 -1.91 -15.80
C HIS A 178 8.15 -1.81 -14.49
N SER A 179 8.48 -0.82 -13.67
CA SER A 179 7.75 -0.51 -12.45
C SER A 179 7.53 0.98 -12.29
N ARG A 180 6.38 1.31 -11.75
CA ARG A 180 6.02 2.65 -11.28
C ARG A 180 5.37 2.52 -9.91
N SER A 181 5.62 3.47 -9.02
CA SER A 181 4.96 3.54 -7.73
C SER A 181 4.87 4.98 -7.26
N GLY A 182 3.78 5.31 -6.62
CA GLY A 182 3.55 6.59 -5.97
C GLY A 182 3.02 6.37 -4.55
N TYR A 183 3.36 7.30 -3.66
CA TYR A 183 2.89 7.36 -2.29
C TYR A 183 2.47 8.79 -1.97
N TRP A 184 1.28 8.93 -1.40
CA TRP A 184 0.71 10.21 -0.99
C TRP A 184 0.39 10.10 0.50
N PRO A 185 1.17 10.77 1.35
CA PRO A 185 0.81 10.96 2.74
C PRO A 185 -0.39 11.91 2.85
N TYR A 186 -1.12 11.80 3.93
CA TYR A 186 -2.26 12.67 4.28
C TYR A 186 -3.43 12.61 3.29
N ASP A 187 -3.53 11.53 2.51
CA ASP A 187 -4.60 11.31 1.53
C ASP A 187 -5.07 9.85 1.58
N ALA A 188 -6.21 9.61 2.21
CA ALA A 188 -6.86 8.30 2.28
C ALA A 188 -7.83 8.02 1.13
N SER A 189 -7.94 8.92 0.17
CA SER A 189 -8.92 8.81 -0.91
C SER A 189 -8.67 7.56 -1.78
N PHE A 190 -9.73 6.80 -2.03
CA PHE A 190 -9.70 5.62 -2.86
C PHE A 190 -10.51 5.86 -4.14
N ASP A 191 -9.82 6.04 -5.26
CA ASP A 191 -10.44 6.31 -6.56
C ASP A 191 -9.66 5.60 -7.67
N LEU A 192 -10.22 4.48 -8.16
CA LEU A 192 -9.61 3.64 -9.20
C LEU A 192 -9.43 4.38 -10.54
N ASN A 193 -10.38 5.27 -10.90
CA ASN A 193 -10.31 6.01 -12.14
C ASN A 193 -9.14 7.00 -12.13
N ARG A 194 -9.01 7.76 -11.03
CA ARG A 194 -7.87 8.66 -10.86
C ARG A 194 -6.57 7.86 -10.84
N ASP A 195 -6.48 6.82 -10.03
CA ASP A 195 -5.25 6.08 -9.78
C ASP A 195 -4.72 5.39 -11.03
N PHE A 196 -5.59 4.81 -11.88
CA PHE A 196 -5.16 4.02 -13.03
C PHE A 196 -5.29 4.72 -14.37
N GLN A 197 -6.22 5.67 -14.54
CA GLN A 197 -6.39 6.35 -15.82
C GLN A 197 -5.65 7.69 -15.90
N ARG A 198 -5.65 8.47 -14.81
CA ARG A 198 -5.12 9.81 -14.83
C ARG A 198 -3.68 9.91 -14.34
N GLU A 199 -3.35 9.20 -13.27
CA GLU A 199 -2.11 9.44 -12.56
C GLU A 199 -1.07 8.31 -12.68
N LEU A 200 -1.46 7.10 -13.10
CA LEU A 200 -0.54 5.95 -13.15
C LEU A 200 0.73 6.23 -13.97
N PHE A 201 0.60 7.01 -15.04
CA PHE A 201 1.72 7.33 -15.93
C PHE A 201 2.49 8.60 -15.54
N LEU A 202 2.05 9.33 -14.49
CA LEU A 202 2.77 10.50 -13.97
C LEU A 202 3.95 10.09 -13.09
N ASP A 203 3.91 8.93 -12.47
CA ASP A 203 5.00 8.42 -11.65
C ASP A 203 6.23 8.09 -12.50
N ARG A 204 7.41 8.31 -11.94
CA ARG A 204 8.67 8.01 -12.64
C ARG A 204 8.82 6.52 -12.86
N PRO A 205 9.04 6.05 -14.11
CA PRO A 205 9.25 4.65 -14.37
C PRO A 205 10.67 4.22 -14.02
N THR A 206 10.78 3.01 -13.47
CA THR A 206 12.04 2.27 -13.44
C THR A 206 11.96 1.17 -14.48
N ASN A 207 12.93 1.13 -15.39
CA ASN A 207 13.03 0.13 -16.44
C ASN A 207 14.34 -0.65 -16.27
N VAL A 208 14.23 -1.97 -16.34
CA VAL A 208 15.39 -2.87 -16.35
C VAL A 208 15.28 -3.76 -17.57
N LEU A 209 16.31 -3.79 -18.38
CA LEU A 209 16.45 -4.71 -19.51
C LEU A 209 17.60 -5.67 -19.21
N LEU A 210 17.30 -6.98 -19.24
CA LEU A 210 18.29 -8.03 -19.05
C LEU A 210 18.28 -8.94 -20.27
N VAL A 211 19.48 -9.23 -20.79
CA VAL A 211 19.67 -10.19 -21.88
C VAL A 211 20.55 -11.32 -21.36
N LYS A 212 20.04 -12.56 -21.50
CA LYS A 212 20.78 -13.77 -21.16
C LYS A 212 20.93 -14.63 -22.41
N PHE A 213 22.17 -15.01 -22.69
CA PHE A 213 22.53 -15.83 -23.82
C PHE A 213 23.12 -17.15 -23.34
N ASN A 214 22.59 -18.27 -23.79
CA ASN A 214 23.14 -19.61 -23.59
C ASN A 214 23.50 -20.22 -24.94
N TYR A 215 24.68 -20.79 -25.03
CA TYR A 215 25.15 -21.48 -26.23
C TYR A 215 25.52 -22.93 -25.87
N TRP A 216 24.97 -23.87 -26.60
CA TRP A 216 25.30 -25.29 -26.47
C TRP A 216 26.33 -25.68 -27.51
N MET A 217 27.45 -26.27 -27.09
CA MET A 217 28.45 -26.91 -27.95
C MET A 217 28.45 -28.40 -27.68
N SER A 218 28.27 -29.21 -28.73
CA SER A 218 28.61 -30.64 -28.70
C SER A 218 30.06 -30.78 -29.09
N LEU A 219 30.86 -31.36 -28.25
CA LEU A 219 32.21 -31.83 -28.56
C LEU A 219 32.12 -33.17 -29.30
#